data_918acec4e19e47a8388795d9e84cafd5
#
_entry.id   918acec4e19e47a8388795d9e84cafd5
#
_cell.length_a   1.000
_cell.length_b   1.000
_cell.length_c   1.000
_cell.angle_alpha   90.00
_cell.angle_beta   90.00
_cell.angle_gamma   90.00
#
_symmetry.space_group_name_H-M   'P 1'
#
loop_
_entity.id
_entity.type
_entity.pdbx_description
1 polymer ?
#
loop_
_entity_poly.entity_id
_entity_poly.type
_entity_poly.pdbx_seq_one_letter_code
_entity_poly.pdbx_strand_id
1 'polypeptide(L)'
;MKKRRLSQNEEAIRGILIIIAFIVGLVFLRDMLVKRGVSITMLTELDYINAAEYYMQKKYGEKFEGEYVYEDSVYVHPKSKPEWHVVVDFENEGGMTYFHDNYVGYLKKEELEKYIYELVKPIYGECKVYTQPWGFSLDDSFNKDTDIMTYVSNSDYTTCIFTDKNVENREKDFRKACEIFVEK
;
A
#
# COMPACT_ATOMS: atom_id res chain seq x y z
N MET A 1 25.50 -10.22 56.80
CA MET A 1 25.49 -9.22 55.72
C MET A 1 24.53 -8.09 56.10
N LYS A 2 25.01 -6.84 56.36
CA LYS A 2 24.14 -5.66 56.64
C LYS A 2 23.52 -5.20 55.32
N LYS A 3 22.20 -5.34 55.16
CA LYS A 3 21.44 -4.69 54.07
C LYS A 3 21.60 -3.16 54.22
N ARG A 4 22.27 -2.54 53.24
CA ARG A 4 22.41 -1.08 53.16
C ARG A 4 21.01 -0.51 52.93
N ARG A 5 20.46 0.28 53.87
CA ARG A 5 19.23 1.04 53.64
C ARG A 5 19.57 2.14 52.63
N LEU A 6 18.84 2.15 51.52
CA LEU A 6 18.90 3.22 50.55
C LEU A 6 18.47 4.54 51.19
N SER A 7 19.03 5.64 50.75
CA SER A 7 18.54 6.95 51.16
C SER A 7 17.16 7.21 50.54
N GLN A 8 16.37 8.09 51.16
CA GLN A 8 15.02 8.43 50.68
C GLN A 8 15.04 8.89 49.22
N ASN A 9 16.09 9.59 48.78
CA ASN A 9 16.26 10.03 47.41
C ASN A 9 16.57 8.86 46.45
N GLU A 10 17.36 7.86 46.87
CA GLU A 10 17.65 6.68 46.08
C GLU A 10 16.41 5.79 45.91
N GLU A 11 15.54 5.71 46.89
CA GLU A 11 14.25 5.00 46.79
C GLU A 11 13.30 5.72 45.81
N ALA A 12 13.22 7.05 45.87
CA ALA A 12 12.42 7.85 44.96
C ALA A 12 12.91 7.73 43.52
N ILE A 13 14.21 7.83 43.29
CA ILE A 13 14.82 7.65 41.93
C ILE A 13 14.53 6.25 41.40
N ARG A 14 14.67 5.22 42.25
CA ARG A 14 14.36 3.83 41.85
C ARG A 14 12.89 3.65 41.46
N GLY A 15 11.98 4.28 42.21
CA GLY A 15 10.54 4.30 41.90
C GLY A 15 10.25 4.93 40.53
N ILE A 16 10.85 6.09 40.24
CA ILE A 16 10.72 6.79 38.97
C ILE A 16 11.23 5.93 37.83
N LEU A 17 12.41 5.30 37.97
CA LEU A 17 12.98 4.43 36.94
C LEU A 17 12.10 3.21 36.63
N ILE A 18 11.47 2.62 37.63
CA ILE A 18 10.51 1.51 37.45
C ILE A 18 9.29 1.97 36.66
N ILE A 19 8.74 3.14 36.97
CA ILE A 19 7.59 3.71 36.28
C ILE A 19 7.95 3.98 34.81
N ILE A 20 9.11 4.58 34.53
CA ILE A 20 9.58 4.84 33.18
C ILE A 20 9.75 3.53 32.41
N ALA A 21 10.39 2.52 33.01
CA ALA A 21 10.56 1.21 32.37
C ALA A 21 9.21 0.52 32.05
N PHE A 22 8.23 0.67 32.93
CA PHE A 22 6.88 0.15 32.74
C PHE A 22 6.16 0.85 31.57
N ILE A 23 6.24 2.20 31.52
CA ILE A 23 5.66 3.00 30.42
C ILE A 23 6.30 2.60 29.07
N VAL A 24 7.62 2.52 29.02
CA VAL A 24 8.35 2.09 27.81
C VAL A 24 7.93 0.67 27.38
N GLY A 25 7.77 -0.24 28.36
CA GLY A 25 7.28 -1.60 28.10
C GLY A 25 5.86 -1.63 27.51
N LEU A 26 4.95 -0.77 28.00
CA LEU A 26 3.58 -0.66 27.49
C LEU A 26 3.57 -0.11 26.05
N VAL A 27 4.39 0.92 25.76
CA VAL A 27 4.52 1.48 24.41
C VAL A 27 5.03 0.42 23.43
N PHE A 28 6.06 -0.33 23.83
CA PHE A 28 6.60 -1.41 22.99
C PHE A 28 5.59 -2.53 22.75
N LEU A 29 4.84 -2.93 23.80
CA LEU A 29 3.79 -3.94 23.66
C LEU A 29 2.68 -3.48 22.71
N ARG A 30 2.26 -2.22 22.82
CA ARG A 30 1.28 -1.61 21.92
C ARG A 30 1.76 -1.64 20.47
N ASP A 31 2.98 -1.17 20.20
CA ASP A 31 3.57 -1.20 18.85
C ASP A 31 3.63 -2.62 18.26
N MET A 32 3.97 -3.60 19.08
CA MET A 32 3.98 -5.00 18.67
C MET A 32 2.58 -5.54 18.34
N LEU A 33 1.55 -5.13 19.07
CA LEU A 33 0.15 -5.53 18.82
C LEU A 33 -0.38 -4.90 17.53
N VAL A 34 -0.13 -3.59 17.34
CA VAL A 34 -0.51 -2.87 16.10
C VAL A 34 0.12 -3.54 14.86
N LYS A 35 1.41 -3.86 14.91
CA LYS A 35 2.10 -4.58 13.83
C LYS A 35 1.54 -5.99 13.55
N ARG A 36 0.79 -6.56 14.48
CA ARG A 36 0.08 -7.84 14.30
C ARG A 36 -1.37 -7.68 13.84
N GLY A 37 -1.79 -6.46 13.50
CA GLY A 37 -3.15 -6.16 13.06
C GLY A 37 -4.19 -6.18 14.19
N VAL A 38 -3.78 -6.14 15.47
CA VAL A 38 -4.73 -6.05 16.57
C VAL A 38 -5.29 -4.63 16.63
N SER A 39 -6.57 -4.47 16.35
CA SER A 39 -7.27 -3.19 16.51
C SER A 39 -7.34 -2.82 17.99
N ILE A 40 -6.61 -1.79 18.35
CA ILE A 40 -6.66 -1.20 19.68
C ILE A 40 -7.53 0.05 19.58
N THR A 41 -8.52 0.20 20.45
CA THR A 41 -9.58 1.23 20.44
C THR A 41 -9.09 2.69 20.51
N MET A 42 -7.80 2.95 20.40
CA MET A 42 -7.17 4.27 20.43
C MET A 42 -6.00 4.38 19.44
N LEU A 43 -6.15 3.78 18.26
CA LEU A 43 -5.15 3.92 17.20
C LEU A 43 -5.14 5.37 16.70
N THR A 44 -3.95 5.96 16.71
CA THR A 44 -3.70 7.25 16.06
C THR A 44 -3.40 7.03 14.56
N GLU A 45 -3.48 8.08 13.75
CA GLU A 45 -3.04 8.02 12.35
C GLU A 45 -1.62 7.44 12.22
N LEU A 46 -0.72 7.80 13.14
CA LEU A 46 0.65 7.28 13.16
C LEU A 46 0.70 5.75 13.37
N ASP A 47 -0.23 5.19 14.12
CA ASP A 47 -0.29 3.73 14.31
C ASP A 47 -0.70 3.01 13.03
N TYR A 48 -1.67 3.57 12.29
CA TYR A 48 -2.07 3.04 10.98
C TYR A 48 -0.92 3.15 9.95
N ILE A 49 -0.23 4.29 9.92
CA ILE A 49 0.95 4.49 9.07
C ILE A 49 2.02 3.43 9.37
N ASN A 50 2.41 3.27 10.63
CA ASN A 50 3.42 2.29 11.03
C ASN A 50 2.99 0.84 10.72
N ALA A 51 1.71 0.53 10.88
CA ALA A 51 1.18 -0.79 10.58
C ALA A 51 1.15 -1.06 9.07
N ALA A 52 0.75 -0.08 8.26
CA ALA A 52 0.78 -0.16 6.80
C ALA A 52 2.21 -0.31 6.26
N GLU A 53 3.17 0.48 6.75
CA GLU A 53 4.59 0.32 6.40
C GLU A 53 5.11 -1.09 6.71
N TYR A 54 4.77 -1.61 7.88
CA TYR A 54 5.16 -2.96 8.29
C TYR A 54 4.52 -4.04 7.41
N TYR A 55 3.21 -3.92 7.12
CA TYR A 55 2.48 -4.81 6.22
C TYR A 55 3.13 -4.84 4.84
N MET A 56 3.35 -3.67 4.23
CA MET A 56 3.97 -3.54 2.92
C MET A 56 5.39 -4.11 2.89
N GLN A 57 6.21 -3.79 3.90
CA GLN A 57 7.56 -4.35 4.01
C GLN A 57 7.56 -5.87 4.13
N LYS A 58 6.62 -6.43 4.90
CA LYS A 58 6.49 -7.89 5.08
C LYS A 58 6.05 -8.58 3.77
N LYS A 59 5.10 -7.98 3.05
CA LYS A 59 4.52 -8.53 1.82
C LYS A 59 5.49 -8.48 0.64
N TYR A 60 6.19 -7.35 0.48
CA TYR A 60 7.01 -7.10 -0.71
C TYR A 60 8.53 -7.16 -0.48
N GLY A 61 8.98 -7.14 0.77
CA GLY A 61 10.40 -7.27 1.13
C GLY A 61 11.23 -6.01 0.94
N GLU A 62 10.59 -4.85 0.67
CA GLU A 62 11.23 -3.55 0.56
C GLU A 62 10.67 -2.55 1.58
N LYS A 63 11.37 -1.42 1.77
CA LYS A 63 10.97 -0.41 2.75
C LYS A 63 10.01 0.60 2.12
N PHE A 64 8.94 0.87 2.84
CA PHE A 64 7.96 1.91 2.51
C PHE A 64 8.07 3.05 3.53
N GLU A 65 7.57 4.21 3.13
CA GLU A 65 7.40 5.38 3.96
C GLU A 65 5.96 5.87 3.81
N GLY A 66 5.26 6.00 4.94
CA GLY A 66 3.88 6.46 4.98
C GLY A 66 3.81 7.97 5.03
N GLU A 67 2.83 8.54 4.36
CA GLU A 67 2.65 9.98 4.24
C GLU A 67 1.53 10.48 5.15
N TYR A 68 0.33 9.94 4.98
CA TYR A 68 -0.87 10.34 5.71
C TYR A 68 -1.95 9.26 5.68
N VAL A 69 -2.95 9.44 6.52
CA VAL A 69 -4.19 8.64 6.53
C VAL A 69 -5.32 9.52 6.01
N TYR A 70 -6.12 8.98 5.11
CA TYR A 70 -7.34 9.60 4.64
C TYR A 70 -8.46 8.56 4.60
N GLU A 71 -9.55 8.81 5.34
CA GLU A 71 -10.62 7.83 5.55
C GLU A 71 -10.07 6.47 6.04
N ASP A 72 -10.34 5.39 5.35
CA ASP A 72 -9.90 4.04 5.67
C ASP A 72 -8.66 3.62 4.87
N SER A 73 -7.85 4.58 4.42
CA SER A 73 -6.68 4.37 3.58
C SER A 73 -5.44 5.06 4.13
N VAL A 74 -4.31 4.37 4.06
CA VAL A 74 -2.97 4.91 4.32
C VAL A 74 -2.27 5.09 2.98
N TYR A 75 -1.76 6.29 2.74
CA TYR A 75 -0.94 6.59 1.56
C TYR A 75 0.52 6.35 1.91
N VAL A 76 1.18 5.50 1.12
CA VAL A 76 2.58 5.14 1.31
C VAL A 76 3.32 5.16 -0.03
N HIS A 77 4.65 5.23 0.02
CA HIS A 77 5.49 5.03 -1.17
C HIS A 77 6.69 4.13 -0.84
N PRO A 78 7.18 3.33 -1.80
CA PRO A 78 8.44 2.64 -1.60
C PRO A 78 9.58 3.68 -1.55
N LYS A 79 10.54 3.51 -0.64
CA LYS A 79 11.68 4.45 -0.53
C LYS A 79 12.52 4.53 -1.80
N SER A 80 12.47 3.50 -2.63
CA SER A 80 13.12 3.43 -3.93
C SER A 80 12.40 4.24 -5.02
N LYS A 81 11.10 4.57 -4.81
CA LYS A 81 10.21 5.21 -5.78
C LYS A 81 9.26 6.19 -5.06
N PRO A 82 9.77 7.32 -4.56
CA PRO A 82 8.96 8.26 -3.78
C PRO A 82 7.85 8.95 -4.59
N GLU A 83 7.91 8.86 -5.93
CA GLU A 83 6.87 9.38 -6.83
C GLU A 83 5.66 8.44 -6.99
N TRP A 84 5.68 7.25 -6.40
CA TRP A 84 4.56 6.31 -6.46
C TRP A 84 3.62 6.52 -5.27
N HIS A 85 2.35 6.78 -5.56
CA HIS A 85 1.32 6.99 -4.55
C HIS A 85 0.54 5.68 -4.35
N VAL A 86 1.07 4.81 -3.51
CA VAL A 86 0.46 3.52 -3.18
C VAL A 86 -0.60 3.73 -2.12
N VAL A 87 -1.75 3.13 -2.30
CA VAL A 87 -2.85 3.12 -1.34
C VAL A 87 -2.87 1.78 -0.61
N VAL A 88 -2.96 1.84 0.71
CA VAL A 88 -3.14 0.70 1.59
C VAL A 88 -4.44 0.92 2.36
N ASP A 89 -5.50 0.26 1.94
CA ASP A 89 -6.79 0.29 2.62
C ASP A 89 -6.76 -0.60 3.85
N PHE A 90 -7.52 -0.22 4.87
CA PHE A 90 -7.64 -1.03 6.07
C PHE A 90 -9.09 -1.19 6.51
N GLU A 91 -9.40 -2.38 6.98
CA GLU A 91 -10.69 -2.74 7.54
C GLU A 91 -10.51 -3.23 8.97
N ASN A 92 -11.41 -2.81 9.87
CA ASN A 92 -11.42 -3.25 11.26
C ASN A 92 -12.58 -4.22 11.48
N GLU A 93 -12.28 -5.50 11.59
CA GLU A 93 -13.27 -6.55 11.82
C GLU A 93 -12.84 -7.47 12.97
N GLY A 94 -13.77 -7.75 13.89
CA GLY A 94 -13.54 -8.70 14.99
C GLY A 94 -12.36 -8.33 15.92
N GLY A 95 -11.99 -7.05 16.02
CA GLY A 95 -10.82 -6.58 16.78
C GLY A 95 -9.48 -6.79 16.08
N MET A 96 -9.49 -7.10 14.79
CA MET A 96 -8.32 -7.18 13.92
C MET A 96 -8.40 -6.10 12.85
N THR A 97 -7.25 -5.62 12.41
CA THR A 97 -7.11 -4.74 11.25
C THR A 97 -6.53 -5.53 10.10
N TYR A 98 -7.24 -5.54 8.98
CA TYR A 98 -6.83 -6.15 7.73
C TYR A 98 -6.37 -5.06 6.77
N PHE A 99 -5.33 -5.33 6.01
CA PHE A 99 -4.75 -4.39 5.05
C PHE A 99 -4.82 -4.98 3.64
N HIS A 100 -5.15 -4.13 2.67
CA HIS A 100 -5.16 -4.42 1.25
C HIS A 100 -4.40 -3.30 0.53
N ASP A 101 -3.74 -3.59 -0.58
CA ASP A 101 -2.95 -2.57 -1.28
C ASP A 101 -3.09 -2.65 -2.80
N ASN A 102 -2.77 -1.55 -3.49
CA ASN A 102 -2.75 -1.46 -4.94
C ASN A 102 -1.32 -1.51 -5.53
N TYR A 103 -0.31 -1.87 -4.75
CA TYR A 103 1.10 -1.80 -5.17
C TYR A 103 1.43 -2.71 -6.35
N VAL A 104 0.75 -3.86 -6.48
CA VAL A 104 0.89 -4.76 -7.63
C VAL A 104 0.67 -4.03 -8.96
N GLY A 105 -0.25 -3.06 -8.99
CA GLY A 105 -0.49 -2.23 -10.17
C GLY A 105 0.72 -1.42 -10.60
N TYR A 106 1.50 -0.91 -9.65
CA TYR A 106 2.76 -0.22 -9.93
C TYR A 106 3.85 -1.18 -10.41
N LEU A 107 3.94 -2.37 -9.82
CA LEU A 107 4.90 -3.40 -10.20
C LEU A 107 4.61 -3.95 -11.61
N LYS A 108 3.35 -4.06 -12.00
CA LYS A 108 2.91 -4.58 -13.30
C LYS A 108 2.76 -3.51 -14.38
N LYS A 109 2.98 -2.24 -14.04
CA LYS A 109 2.73 -1.10 -14.93
C LYS A 109 3.39 -1.26 -16.30
N GLU A 110 4.67 -1.52 -16.36
CA GLU A 110 5.40 -1.65 -17.64
C GLU A 110 4.90 -2.84 -18.47
N GLU A 111 4.62 -3.96 -17.82
CA GLU A 111 4.09 -5.17 -18.47
C GLU A 111 2.69 -4.92 -19.02
N LEU A 112 1.84 -4.24 -18.22
CA LEU A 112 0.49 -3.85 -18.61
C LEU A 112 0.49 -2.85 -19.79
N GLU A 113 1.31 -1.81 -19.71
CA GLU A 113 1.43 -0.81 -20.79
C GLU A 113 1.88 -1.44 -22.10
N LYS A 114 2.82 -2.38 -22.05
CA LYS A 114 3.26 -3.15 -23.22
C LYS A 114 2.14 -4.05 -23.76
N TYR A 115 1.43 -4.75 -22.88
CA TYR A 115 0.29 -5.59 -23.28
C TYR A 115 -0.78 -4.77 -23.98
N ILE A 116 -1.19 -3.63 -23.41
CA ILE A 116 -2.17 -2.74 -24.00
C ILE A 116 -1.67 -2.16 -25.33
N TYR A 117 -0.39 -1.75 -25.40
CA TYR A 117 0.20 -1.25 -26.64
C TYR A 117 0.04 -2.23 -27.80
N GLU A 118 0.35 -3.51 -27.60
CA GLU A 118 0.21 -4.53 -28.65
C GLU A 118 -1.25 -4.71 -29.10
N LEU A 119 -2.21 -4.56 -28.17
CA LEU A 119 -3.64 -4.64 -28.49
C LEU A 119 -4.11 -3.43 -29.33
N VAL A 120 -3.65 -2.24 -29.02
CA VAL A 120 -4.16 -1.00 -29.62
C VAL A 120 -3.36 -0.51 -30.83
N LYS A 121 -2.14 -1.00 -31.01
CA LYS A 121 -1.25 -0.66 -32.16
C LYS A 121 -1.91 -0.85 -33.54
N PRO A 122 -2.71 -1.89 -33.80
CA PRO A 122 -3.42 -2.04 -35.09
C PRO A 122 -4.42 -0.91 -35.36
N ILE A 123 -4.93 -0.23 -34.32
CA ILE A 123 -5.91 0.85 -34.44
C ILE A 123 -5.20 2.20 -34.50
N TYR A 124 -4.30 2.47 -33.57
CA TYR A 124 -3.70 3.79 -33.37
C TYR A 124 -2.31 3.96 -34.04
N GLY A 125 -1.70 2.86 -34.50
CA GLY A 125 -0.33 2.88 -35.01
C GLY A 125 0.69 3.02 -33.88
N GLU A 126 1.81 3.69 -34.15
CA GLU A 126 2.76 4.01 -33.08
C GLU A 126 2.11 4.97 -32.09
N CYS A 127 2.07 4.56 -30.83
CA CYS A 127 1.44 5.31 -29.76
C CYS A 127 2.19 5.08 -28.44
N LYS A 128 1.90 5.91 -27.43
CA LYS A 128 2.37 5.72 -26.07
C LYS A 128 1.18 5.36 -25.20
N VAL A 129 1.33 4.34 -24.40
CA VAL A 129 0.33 3.89 -23.43
C VAL A 129 0.83 4.23 -22.03
N TYR A 130 -0.05 4.79 -21.21
CA TYR A 130 0.19 5.03 -19.81
C TYR A 130 -0.96 4.44 -19.01
N THR A 131 -0.62 3.71 -17.95
CA THR A 131 -1.59 3.19 -17.00
C THR A 131 -1.36 3.77 -15.61
N GLN A 132 -2.45 3.97 -14.90
CA GLN A 132 -2.44 4.39 -13.50
C GLN A 132 -3.33 3.44 -12.71
N PRO A 133 -2.78 2.70 -11.71
CA PRO A 133 -3.61 1.89 -10.83
C PRO A 133 -4.59 2.79 -10.06
N TRP A 134 -5.84 2.34 -9.93
CA TRP A 134 -6.81 3.04 -9.11
C TRP A 134 -6.54 2.78 -7.62
N GLY A 135 -7.10 3.66 -6.75
CA GLY A 135 -6.97 3.57 -5.31
C GLY A 135 -7.67 2.37 -4.67
N PHE A 136 -8.34 1.52 -5.45
CA PHE A 136 -8.92 0.30 -4.91
C PHE A 136 -7.83 -0.73 -4.66
N SER A 137 -7.78 -1.19 -3.43
CA SER A 137 -6.87 -2.21 -3.00
C SER A 137 -7.30 -3.59 -3.52
N LEU A 138 -6.32 -4.40 -3.83
CA LEU A 138 -6.51 -5.77 -4.26
C LEU A 138 -6.49 -6.70 -3.05
N ASP A 139 -7.15 -7.85 -3.17
CA ASP A 139 -7.08 -8.93 -2.21
C ASP A 139 -5.62 -9.30 -1.87
N ASP A 140 -5.40 -9.77 -0.66
CA ASP A 140 -4.06 -10.09 -0.12
C ASP A 140 -3.31 -11.19 -0.90
N SER A 141 -4.04 -11.97 -1.73
CA SER A 141 -3.44 -12.96 -2.63
C SER A 141 -2.63 -12.33 -3.76
N PHE A 142 -2.93 -11.07 -4.13
CA PHE A 142 -2.18 -10.32 -5.13
C PHE A 142 -0.83 -9.86 -4.57
N ASN A 143 0.23 -10.20 -5.28
CA ASN A 143 1.61 -9.91 -4.87
C ASN A 143 2.52 -9.74 -6.10
N LYS A 144 3.82 -9.59 -5.89
CA LYS A 144 4.81 -9.40 -6.98
C LYS A 144 4.81 -10.52 -8.03
N ASP A 145 4.40 -11.74 -7.65
CA ASP A 145 4.41 -12.92 -8.52
C ASP A 145 3.06 -13.10 -9.28
N THR A 146 2.09 -12.21 -9.06
CA THR A 146 0.81 -12.20 -9.80
C THR A 146 1.09 -12.02 -11.29
N ASP A 147 0.51 -12.90 -12.11
CA ASP A 147 0.63 -12.77 -13.56
C ASP A 147 -0.24 -11.62 -14.12
N ILE A 148 0.14 -11.12 -15.30
CA ILE A 148 -0.51 -9.92 -15.87
C ILE A 148 -1.98 -10.15 -16.20
N MET A 149 -2.38 -11.32 -16.64
CA MET A 149 -3.77 -11.60 -17.00
C MET A 149 -4.66 -11.70 -15.78
N THR A 150 -4.16 -12.30 -14.71
CA THR A 150 -4.84 -12.31 -13.40
C THR A 150 -5.01 -10.88 -12.88
N TYR A 151 -3.97 -10.03 -13.00
CA TYR A 151 -4.06 -8.62 -12.62
C TYR A 151 -5.12 -7.88 -13.46
N VAL A 152 -5.06 -7.97 -14.78
CA VAL A 152 -6.00 -7.30 -15.71
C VAL A 152 -7.45 -7.68 -15.44
N SER A 153 -7.70 -8.95 -15.13
CA SER A 153 -9.06 -9.47 -14.94
C SER A 153 -9.69 -9.10 -13.59
N ASN A 154 -8.90 -8.62 -12.62
CA ASN A 154 -9.38 -8.39 -11.25
C ASN A 154 -9.06 -6.99 -10.71
N SER A 155 -8.47 -6.12 -11.51
CA SER A 155 -8.06 -4.78 -11.05
C SER A 155 -8.64 -3.67 -11.89
N ASP A 156 -8.83 -2.53 -11.25
CA ASP A 156 -9.21 -1.29 -11.90
C ASP A 156 -7.97 -0.42 -12.15
N TYR A 157 -7.88 0.13 -13.36
CA TYR A 157 -6.82 1.05 -13.76
C TYR A 157 -7.30 2.00 -14.85
N THR A 158 -6.74 3.20 -14.86
CA THR A 158 -6.96 4.15 -15.94
C THR A 158 -5.93 3.93 -17.02
N THR A 159 -6.35 3.92 -18.29
CA THR A 159 -5.45 3.86 -19.44
C THR A 159 -5.54 5.13 -20.25
N CYS A 160 -4.40 5.74 -20.54
CA CYS A 160 -4.27 6.86 -21.46
C CYS A 160 -3.43 6.45 -22.69
N ILE A 161 -3.96 6.67 -23.89
CA ILE A 161 -3.28 6.38 -25.16
C ILE A 161 -2.98 7.70 -25.86
N PHE A 162 -1.70 7.97 -26.13
CA PHE A 162 -1.22 9.15 -26.84
C PHE A 162 -0.74 8.73 -28.23
N THR A 163 -1.31 9.32 -29.27
CA THR A 163 -0.96 9.03 -30.67
C THR A 163 -0.85 10.33 -31.45
N ASP A 164 0.13 10.38 -32.36
CA ASP A 164 0.29 11.47 -33.34
C ASP A 164 -0.61 11.27 -34.58
N LYS A 165 -1.27 10.12 -34.71
CA LYS A 165 -2.18 9.84 -35.79
C LYS A 165 -3.36 10.80 -35.74
N ASN A 166 -3.63 11.49 -36.85
CA ASN A 166 -4.85 12.27 -37.00
C ASN A 166 -6.03 11.31 -37.02
N VAL A 167 -6.77 11.26 -35.90
CA VAL A 167 -7.88 10.34 -35.70
C VAL A 167 -9.14 10.99 -36.27
N GLU A 168 -9.41 10.75 -37.57
CA GLU A 168 -10.61 11.27 -38.26
C GLU A 168 -11.91 10.71 -37.64
N ASN A 169 -11.85 9.54 -37.03
CA ASN A 169 -12.99 8.82 -36.43
C ASN A 169 -12.72 8.37 -35.00
N ARG A 170 -12.45 9.32 -34.07
CA ARG A 170 -12.13 9.05 -32.67
C ARG A 170 -13.08 8.07 -32.00
N GLU A 171 -14.39 8.27 -32.18
CA GLU A 171 -15.41 7.42 -31.54
C GLU A 171 -15.36 5.98 -32.07
N LYS A 172 -15.19 5.79 -33.36
CA LYS A 172 -15.11 4.47 -33.98
C LYS A 172 -13.85 3.73 -33.54
N ASP A 173 -12.70 4.42 -33.50
CA ASP A 173 -11.43 3.82 -33.09
C ASP A 173 -11.44 3.49 -31.60
N PHE A 174 -12.05 4.35 -30.78
CA PHE A 174 -12.25 4.08 -29.35
C PHE A 174 -13.15 2.87 -29.11
N ARG A 175 -14.28 2.75 -29.82
CA ARG A 175 -15.19 1.59 -29.73
C ARG A 175 -14.46 0.30 -30.09
N LYS A 176 -13.67 0.28 -31.17
CA LYS A 176 -12.85 -0.88 -31.55
C LYS A 176 -11.83 -1.26 -30.49
N ALA A 177 -11.18 -0.27 -29.86
CA ALA A 177 -10.28 -0.53 -28.76
C ALA A 177 -11.02 -1.18 -27.58
N CYS A 178 -12.19 -0.66 -27.19
CA CYS A 178 -13.01 -1.24 -26.13
C CYS A 178 -13.45 -2.69 -26.47
N GLU A 179 -13.85 -2.97 -27.71
CA GLU A 179 -14.23 -4.32 -28.16
C GLU A 179 -13.08 -5.32 -27.96
N ILE A 180 -11.85 -4.93 -28.31
CA ILE A 180 -10.65 -5.78 -28.12
C ILE A 180 -10.41 -6.10 -26.65
N PHE A 181 -10.66 -5.14 -25.74
CA PHE A 181 -10.51 -5.36 -24.30
C PHE A 181 -11.58 -6.28 -23.70
N VAL A 182 -12.79 -6.29 -24.27
CA VAL A 182 -13.90 -7.13 -23.78
C VAL A 182 -13.79 -8.57 -24.29
N GLU A 183 -13.18 -8.79 -25.46
CA GLU A 183 -13.03 -10.11 -26.07
C GLU A 183 -11.83 -10.94 -25.53
N LYS A 184 -10.99 -10.34 -24.68
CA LYS A 184 -9.78 -10.96 -24.11
C LYS A 184 -9.95 -11.28 -22.65
#